data_e07f58f460e5c473f28cc4aca634b57d
#
_entry.id   e07f58f460e5c473f28cc4aca634b57d
#
_cell.length_a   1.000
_cell.length_b   1.000
_cell.length_c   1.000
_cell.angle_alpha   90.00
_cell.angle_beta   90.00
_cell.angle_gamma   90.00
#
_symmetry.space_group_name_H-M   'P 1'
#
loop_
_entity.id
_entity.type
_entity.pdbx_description
1 polymer ?
#
loop_
_entity_poly.entity_id
_entity_poly.type
_entity_poly.pdbx_seq_one_letter_code
_entity_poly.pdbx_strand_id
1 'polypeptide(L)'
;MRVVVSRVFSLGVTGVEGYLVTVEVDIGPGLPCFEIVGLPGRAVREARDRVRAAVSNSGFTFPVRRIVANLAPGDIPKAGALYDLPLAVGILAADGQIPEGPLERWVFLGELSLDGGLRPGRGVLPMCLSLPALGLGTVVLPADSACEAAAVPGLEVGGMSCLADVCRAVEAGRLPHGGRRGTRQAGPMEGADGVGARPTGTLHGDLAEVE
;
A
#
# COMPACT_ATOMS: atom_id res chain seq x y z
N MET A 1 15.52 30.72 -0.83
CA MET A 1 14.38 29.88 -1.21
C MET A 1 14.67 28.49 -0.66
N ARG A 2 13.88 28.00 0.27
CA ARG A 2 14.10 26.68 0.89
C ARG A 2 13.60 25.64 -0.11
N VAL A 3 14.48 24.80 -0.61
CA VAL A 3 14.09 23.59 -1.38
C VAL A 3 13.44 22.66 -0.38
N VAL A 4 12.14 22.46 -0.50
CA VAL A 4 11.41 21.50 0.33
C VAL A 4 11.23 20.25 -0.51
N VAL A 5 12.07 19.25 -0.26
CA VAL A 5 11.90 17.92 -0.82
C VAL A 5 11.13 17.10 0.20
N SER A 6 9.89 16.72 -0.11
CA SER A 6 9.15 15.78 0.71
C SER A 6 9.63 14.35 0.47
N ARG A 7 9.59 13.51 1.51
CA ARG A 7 9.91 12.09 1.44
C ARG A 7 8.76 11.25 1.94
N VAL A 8 8.37 10.27 1.15
CA VAL A 8 7.30 9.33 1.46
C VAL A 8 7.79 7.91 1.23
N PHE A 9 7.50 7.01 2.16
CA PHE A 9 7.87 5.62 2.01
C PHE A 9 6.76 4.82 1.31
N SER A 10 7.19 3.93 0.44
CA SER A 10 6.38 2.93 -0.25
C SER A 10 7.15 1.62 -0.32
N LEU A 11 6.59 0.60 -0.92
CA LEU A 11 7.21 -0.69 -1.12
C LEU A 11 7.11 -1.14 -2.57
N GLY A 12 8.12 -1.86 -3.00
CA GLY A 12 8.10 -2.67 -4.21
C GLY A 12 8.25 -4.15 -3.86
N VAL A 13 8.05 -5.02 -4.84
CA VAL A 13 8.27 -6.46 -4.71
C VAL A 13 9.08 -6.97 -5.88
N THR A 14 10.07 -7.82 -5.60
CA THR A 14 10.84 -8.56 -6.60
C THR A 14 10.75 -10.04 -6.26
N GLY A 15 10.09 -10.82 -7.11
CA GLY A 15 9.73 -12.20 -6.77
C GLY A 15 8.76 -12.23 -5.58
N VAL A 16 9.25 -12.69 -4.42
CA VAL A 16 8.49 -12.74 -3.16
C VAL A 16 9.06 -11.81 -2.08
N GLU A 17 10.10 -11.06 -2.40
CA GLU A 17 10.77 -10.16 -1.46
C GLU A 17 10.31 -8.73 -1.66
N GLY A 18 9.79 -8.12 -0.57
CA GLY A 18 9.48 -6.71 -0.52
C GLY A 18 10.74 -5.87 -0.30
N TYR A 19 10.81 -4.70 -0.91
CA TYR A 19 11.88 -3.73 -0.71
C TYR A 19 11.33 -2.33 -0.52
N LEU A 20 12.06 -1.49 0.22
CA LEU A 20 11.67 -0.10 0.45
C LEU A 20 11.83 0.72 -0.82
N VAL A 21 10.81 1.52 -1.11
CA VAL A 21 10.86 2.57 -2.13
C VAL A 21 10.66 3.91 -1.44
N THR A 22 11.64 4.80 -1.62
CA THR A 22 11.51 6.18 -1.17
C THR A 22 11.04 7.04 -2.34
N VAL A 23 9.90 7.69 -2.15
CA VAL A 23 9.36 8.66 -3.09
C VAL A 23 9.76 10.04 -2.63
N GLU A 24 10.63 10.71 -3.39
CA GLU A 24 11.10 12.06 -3.11
C GLU A 24 10.44 13.02 -4.10
N VAL A 25 9.77 14.05 -3.60
CA VAL A 25 9.07 15.01 -4.45
C VAL A 25 9.64 16.41 -4.24
N ASP A 26 10.11 17.01 -5.33
CA ASP A 26 10.54 18.41 -5.42
C ASP A 26 9.55 19.22 -6.25
N ILE A 27 9.16 20.39 -5.73
CA ILE A 27 8.31 21.35 -6.41
C ILE A 27 9.08 22.66 -6.55
N GLY A 28 9.61 22.88 -7.75
CA GLY A 28 10.46 24.02 -8.07
C GLY A 28 9.82 25.04 -9.01
N PRO A 29 10.54 26.15 -9.29
CA PRO A 29 10.19 27.10 -10.32
C PRO A 29 10.41 26.48 -11.71
N GLY A 30 9.65 26.95 -12.70
CA GLY A 30 9.76 26.51 -14.09
C GLY A 30 8.42 26.32 -14.76
N LEU A 31 8.46 25.87 -16.01
CA LEU A 31 7.24 25.51 -16.74
C LEU A 31 6.53 24.36 -16.04
N PRO A 32 5.20 24.43 -15.91
CA PRO A 32 4.42 23.37 -15.27
C PRO A 32 4.64 22.02 -15.97
N CYS A 33 5.19 21.07 -15.26
CA CYS A 33 5.35 19.69 -15.70
C CYS A 33 5.30 18.74 -14.49
N PHE A 34 4.97 17.49 -14.72
CA PHE A 34 5.07 16.44 -13.72
C PHE A 34 5.87 15.28 -14.29
N GLU A 35 7.07 15.08 -13.77
CA GLU A 35 8.02 14.06 -14.19
C GLU A 35 8.20 13.04 -13.09
N ILE A 36 8.28 11.74 -13.45
CA ILE A 36 8.58 10.64 -12.54
C ILE A 36 9.86 9.98 -13.04
N VAL A 37 10.87 9.90 -12.17
CA VAL A 37 12.18 9.30 -12.44
C VAL A 37 12.47 8.14 -11.49
N GLY A 38 13.55 7.37 -11.69
CA GLY A 38 13.87 6.19 -10.90
C GLY A 38 13.34 4.89 -11.51
N LEU A 39 13.51 4.72 -12.83
CA LEU A 39 13.06 3.57 -13.62
C LEU A 39 11.55 3.26 -13.48
N PRO A 40 10.66 4.25 -13.71
CA PRO A 40 9.23 4.01 -13.65
C PRO A 40 8.78 3.10 -14.81
N GLY A 41 8.09 2.01 -14.51
CA GLY A 41 7.40 1.19 -15.49
C GLY A 41 6.22 1.94 -16.15
N ARG A 42 5.55 1.31 -17.13
CA ARG A 42 4.45 1.95 -17.87
C ARG A 42 3.33 2.43 -16.93
N ALA A 43 2.85 1.57 -16.02
CA ALA A 43 1.78 1.90 -15.08
C ALA A 43 2.14 3.09 -14.16
N VAL A 44 3.41 3.19 -13.76
CA VAL A 44 3.92 4.31 -12.93
C VAL A 44 3.99 5.60 -13.74
N ARG A 45 4.35 5.54 -15.03
CA ARG A 45 4.30 6.74 -15.88
C ARG A 45 2.88 7.24 -16.13
N GLU A 46 1.91 6.32 -16.24
CA GLU A 46 0.49 6.64 -16.37
C GLU A 46 -0.12 7.22 -15.06
N ALA A 47 0.55 7.03 -13.91
CA ALA A 47 0.15 7.61 -12.63
C ALA A 47 0.01 9.14 -12.67
N ARG A 48 0.74 9.84 -13.54
CA ARG A 48 0.70 11.31 -13.62
C ARG A 48 -0.71 11.86 -13.79
N ASP A 49 -1.48 11.27 -14.71
CA ASP A 49 -2.83 11.74 -15.01
C ASP A 49 -3.81 11.32 -13.91
N ARG A 50 -3.66 10.09 -13.36
CA ARG A 50 -4.48 9.62 -12.24
C ARG A 50 -4.26 10.45 -10.97
N VAL A 51 -3.01 10.67 -10.59
CA VAL A 51 -2.64 11.46 -9.40
C VAL A 51 -3.14 12.90 -9.51
N ARG A 52 -2.95 13.53 -10.67
CA ARG A 52 -3.45 14.90 -10.90
C ARG A 52 -4.96 14.98 -10.71
N ALA A 53 -5.71 14.10 -11.36
CA ALA A 53 -7.17 14.07 -11.26
C ALA A 53 -7.63 13.75 -9.83
N ALA A 54 -7.04 12.72 -9.20
CA ALA A 54 -7.37 12.29 -7.85
C ALA A 54 -7.16 13.40 -6.80
N VAL A 55 -6.03 14.10 -6.86
CA VAL A 55 -5.73 15.24 -5.97
C VAL A 55 -6.80 16.33 -6.13
N SER A 56 -7.09 16.74 -7.39
CA SER A 56 -8.08 17.79 -7.65
C SER A 56 -9.50 17.39 -7.23
N ASN A 57 -9.90 16.15 -7.51
CA ASN A 57 -11.23 15.63 -7.18
C ASN A 57 -11.40 15.29 -5.69
N SER A 58 -10.29 15.18 -4.94
CA SER A 58 -10.30 15.02 -3.47
C SER A 58 -10.38 16.33 -2.69
N GLY A 59 -10.52 17.49 -3.38
CA GLY A 59 -10.65 18.81 -2.76
C GLY A 59 -9.32 19.50 -2.47
N PHE A 60 -8.21 18.98 -3.01
CA PHE A 60 -6.87 19.58 -2.90
C PHE A 60 -6.48 20.32 -4.18
N THR A 61 -5.47 21.17 -4.09
CA THR A 61 -4.92 21.88 -5.25
C THR A 61 -3.75 21.11 -5.84
N PHE A 62 -3.81 20.73 -7.12
CA PHE A 62 -2.64 20.21 -7.81
C PHE A 62 -1.72 21.37 -8.24
N PRO A 63 -0.43 21.38 -7.82
CA PRO A 63 0.45 22.52 -8.06
C PRO A 63 0.71 22.73 -9.56
N VAL A 64 0.52 23.99 -10.03
CA VAL A 64 0.82 24.41 -11.42
C VAL A 64 2.26 24.89 -11.46
N ARG A 65 3.21 24.00 -11.17
CA ARG A 65 4.66 24.23 -11.11
C ARG A 65 5.43 23.05 -11.69
N ARG A 66 6.75 23.15 -11.76
CA ARG A 66 7.59 22.00 -12.09
C ARG A 66 7.63 21.04 -10.90
N ILE A 67 7.15 19.81 -11.11
CA ILE A 67 7.14 18.74 -10.13
C ILE A 67 8.04 17.62 -10.65
N VAL A 68 8.99 17.18 -9.82
CA VAL A 68 9.82 16.01 -10.08
C VAL A 68 9.64 15.05 -8.93
N ALA A 69 9.22 13.81 -9.22
CA ALA A 69 9.14 12.73 -8.26
C ALA A 69 10.19 11.67 -8.59
N ASN A 70 11.08 11.39 -7.64
CA ASN A 70 12.11 10.35 -7.76
C ASN A 70 11.71 9.12 -6.95
N LEU A 71 11.77 7.95 -7.58
CA LEU A 71 11.50 6.66 -6.94
C LEU A 71 12.82 5.92 -6.70
N ALA A 72 13.38 6.06 -5.50
CA ALA A 72 14.62 5.39 -5.11
C ALA A 72 14.34 3.96 -4.54
N PRO A 73 15.21 2.97 -4.77
CA PRO A 73 16.48 3.01 -5.51
C PRO A 73 16.28 3.08 -7.04
N GLY A 74 17.20 3.78 -7.74
CA GLY A 74 17.07 4.05 -9.18
C GLY A 74 17.47 2.90 -10.11
N ASP A 75 18.02 1.82 -9.57
CA ASP A 75 18.50 0.63 -10.29
C ASP A 75 17.46 -0.51 -10.39
N ILE A 76 16.38 -0.41 -9.61
CA ILE A 76 15.31 -1.41 -9.61
C ILE A 76 14.08 -0.84 -10.35
N PRO A 77 13.55 -1.52 -11.39
CA PRO A 77 12.34 -1.09 -12.07
C PRO A 77 11.10 -1.12 -11.13
N LYS A 78 10.34 -0.03 -11.12
CA LYS A 78 9.08 0.06 -10.36
C LYS A 78 7.91 -0.32 -11.26
N ALA A 79 7.17 -1.33 -10.85
CA ALA A 79 6.01 -1.85 -11.59
C ALA A 79 4.73 -1.74 -10.76
N GLY A 80 3.58 -1.67 -11.46
CA GLY A 80 2.26 -1.56 -10.83
C GLY A 80 1.84 -0.13 -10.51
N ALA A 81 0.60 0.04 -10.06
CA ALA A 81 -0.01 1.33 -9.81
C ALA A 81 -0.06 1.72 -8.31
N LEU A 82 0.51 0.88 -7.42
CA LEU A 82 0.51 1.13 -5.96
C LEU A 82 1.30 2.38 -5.54
N TYR A 83 2.04 2.98 -6.46
CA TYR A 83 2.79 4.22 -6.23
C TYR A 83 1.95 5.48 -6.40
N ASP A 84 0.70 5.39 -6.88
CA ASP A 84 -0.16 6.55 -7.06
C ASP A 84 -0.39 7.28 -5.72
N LEU A 85 -0.72 6.53 -4.67
CA LEU A 85 -0.95 7.09 -3.33
C LEU A 85 0.30 7.79 -2.76
N PRO A 86 1.49 7.17 -2.67
CA PRO A 86 2.66 7.86 -2.14
C PRO A 86 3.10 9.05 -3.01
N LEU A 87 2.88 9.03 -4.33
CA LEU A 87 3.11 10.19 -5.20
C LEU A 87 2.16 11.34 -4.86
N ALA A 88 0.86 11.08 -4.69
CA ALA A 88 -0.13 12.10 -4.30
C ALA A 88 0.20 12.71 -2.95
N VAL A 89 0.46 11.87 -1.93
CA VAL A 89 0.84 12.29 -0.58
C VAL A 89 2.12 13.13 -0.61
N GLY A 90 3.14 12.70 -1.36
CA GLY A 90 4.39 13.44 -1.51
C GLY A 90 4.21 14.81 -2.15
N ILE A 91 3.36 14.92 -3.19
CA ILE A 91 3.04 16.20 -3.84
C ILE A 91 2.33 17.14 -2.87
N LEU A 92 1.33 16.65 -2.14
CA LEU A 92 0.58 17.45 -1.17
C LEU A 92 1.47 17.95 -0.02
N ALA A 93 2.39 17.11 0.46
CA ALA A 93 3.35 17.47 1.49
C ALA A 93 4.37 18.51 0.98
N ALA A 94 4.96 18.29 -0.21
CA ALA A 94 5.90 19.23 -0.83
C ALA A 94 5.28 20.60 -1.14
N ASP A 95 3.96 20.63 -1.40
CA ASP A 95 3.20 21.88 -1.61
C ASP A 95 2.71 22.51 -0.27
N GLY A 96 2.94 21.82 0.86
CA GLY A 96 2.57 22.33 2.19
C GLY A 96 1.07 22.20 2.52
N GLN A 97 0.32 21.38 1.77
CA GLN A 97 -1.10 21.16 2.00
C GLN A 97 -1.36 20.13 3.12
N ILE A 98 -0.39 19.24 3.40
CA ILE A 98 -0.43 18.30 4.53
C ILE A 98 0.92 18.29 5.25
N PRO A 99 0.97 17.93 6.58
CA PRO A 99 2.21 17.91 7.35
C PRO A 99 3.12 16.73 6.96
N GLU A 100 4.45 16.91 7.07
CA GLU A 100 5.45 15.90 6.76
C GLU A 100 5.69 14.88 7.90
N GLY A 101 5.47 15.26 9.16
CA GLY A 101 5.87 14.47 10.33
C GLY A 101 5.48 12.98 10.31
N PRO A 102 4.23 12.60 9.99
CA PRO A 102 3.84 11.21 9.89
C PRO A 102 4.50 10.46 8.74
N LEU A 103 4.88 11.17 7.66
CA LEU A 103 5.41 10.56 6.42
C LEU A 103 6.76 9.86 6.65
N GLU A 104 7.53 10.29 7.66
CA GLU A 104 8.84 9.72 8.01
C GLU A 104 8.75 8.30 8.59
N ARG A 105 7.55 7.84 8.98
CA ARG A 105 7.35 6.56 9.68
C ARG A 105 6.23 5.71 9.07
N TRP A 106 5.42 6.27 8.20
CA TRP A 106 4.32 5.57 7.56
C TRP A 106 4.69 5.16 6.14
N VAL A 107 4.23 3.99 5.77
CA VAL A 107 4.37 3.45 4.41
C VAL A 107 3.04 3.54 3.70
N PHE A 108 3.03 4.00 2.46
CA PHE A 108 1.84 4.23 1.68
C PHE A 108 1.82 3.33 0.44
N LEU A 109 0.72 2.60 0.25
CA LEU A 109 0.47 1.72 -0.89
C LEU A 109 -0.94 1.93 -1.40
N GLY A 110 -1.13 2.16 -2.69
CA GLY A 110 -2.48 2.25 -3.26
C GLY A 110 -2.50 2.81 -4.67
N GLU A 111 -3.34 2.25 -5.51
CA GLU A 111 -3.73 2.85 -6.78
C GLU A 111 -4.83 3.89 -6.53
N LEU A 112 -4.81 5.00 -7.26
CA LEU A 112 -5.84 6.03 -7.21
C LEU A 112 -6.75 5.94 -8.43
N SER A 113 -8.06 5.94 -8.20
CA SER A 113 -9.02 6.26 -9.23
C SER A 113 -9.11 7.78 -9.44
N LEU A 114 -9.63 8.21 -10.58
CA LEU A 114 -9.68 9.63 -10.94
C LEU A 114 -10.52 10.48 -9.97
N ASP A 115 -11.47 9.89 -9.28
CA ASP A 115 -12.29 10.51 -8.22
C ASP A 115 -11.62 10.58 -6.85
N GLY A 116 -10.38 10.05 -6.73
CA GLY A 116 -9.63 10.01 -5.48
C GLY A 116 -9.87 8.77 -4.63
N GLY A 117 -10.67 7.81 -5.10
CA GLY A 117 -10.87 6.51 -4.44
C GLY A 117 -9.58 5.68 -4.44
N LEU A 118 -9.37 4.90 -3.39
CA LEU A 118 -8.26 3.96 -3.29
C LEU A 118 -8.65 2.58 -3.80
N ARG A 119 -7.80 2.01 -4.66
CA ARG A 119 -7.98 0.68 -5.25
C ARG A 119 -6.89 -0.27 -4.81
N PRO A 120 -7.23 -1.55 -4.53
CA PRO A 120 -6.26 -2.56 -4.15
C PRO A 120 -5.30 -2.87 -5.30
N GLY A 121 -4.07 -3.25 -4.97
CA GLY A 121 -3.08 -3.75 -5.91
C GLY A 121 -2.62 -5.15 -5.53
N ARG A 122 -1.76 -5.73 -6.35
CA ARG A 122 -1.22 -7.07 -6.12
C ARG A 122 0.08 -7.01 -5.31
N GLY A 123 0.33 -8.08 -4.54
CA GLY A 123 1.59 -8.25 -3.81
C GLY A 123 1.68 -7.49 -2.49
N VAL A 124 0.54 -7.11 -1.91
CA VAL A 124 0.51 -6.37 -0.63
C VAL A 124 1.11 -7.20 0.50
N LEU A 125 0.76 -8.48 0.63
CA LEU A 125 1.28 -9.33 1.70
C LEU A 125 2.82 -9.47 1.67
N PRO A 126 3.47 -9.89 0.57
CA PRO A 126 4.93 -9.96 0.52
C PRO A 126 5.60 -8.61 0.76
N MET A 127 5.02 -7.50 0.30
CA MET A 127 5.50 -6.16 0.62
C MET A 127 5.43 -5.89 2.13
N CYS A 128 4.28 -6.14 2.77
CA CYS A 128 4.09 -5.91 4.20
C CYS A 128 4.95 -6.81 5.09
N LEU A 129 5.26 -8.04 4.66
CA LEU A 129 6.15 -8.95 5.38
C LEU A 129 7.58 -8.42 5.53
N SER A 130 8.03 -7.51 4.65
CA SER A 130 9.35 -6.89 4.74
C SER A 130 9.42 -5.75 5.76
N LEU A 131 8.30 -5.16 6.16
CA LEU A 131 8.27 -3.95 7.01
C LEU A 131 8.94 -4.10 8.36
N PRO A 132 8.76 -5.20 9.13
CA PRO A 132 9.43 -5.37 10.41
C PRO A 132 10.96 -5.37 10.29
N ALA A 133 11.51 -5.99 9.25
CA ALA A 133 12.95 -6.01 9.00
C ALA A 133 13.51 -4.63 8.60
N LEU A 134 12.66 -3.75 8.04
CA LEU A 134 12.99 -2.37 7.69
C LEU A 134 12.83 -1.40 8.87
N GLY A 135 12.39 -1.87 10.04
CA GLY A 135 12.11 -1.03 11.21
C GLY A 135 10.87 -0.16 11.07
N LEU A 136 9.98 -0.47 10.12
CA LEU A 136 8.74 0.24 9.84
C LEU A 136 7.56 -0.59 10.36
N GLY A 137 6.63 0.06 11.05
CA GLY A 137 5.51 -0.63 11.71
C GLY A 137 4.13 -0.14 11.31
N THR A 138 4.02 0.88 10.47
CA THR A 138 2.73 1.46 10.10
C THR A 138 2.58 1.50 8.58
N VAL A 139 1.48 0.95 8.07
CA VAL A 139 1.15 0.97 6.64
C VAL A 139 -0.24 1.54 6.40
N VAL A 140 -0.35 2.42 5.41
CA VAL A 140 -1.59 3.01 4.90
C VAL A 140 -1.85 2.47 3.50
N LEU A 141 -3.03 1.87 3.31
CA LEU A 141 -3.36 1.18 2.08
C LEU A 141 -4.89 1.13 1.86
N PRO A 142 -5.36 0.67 0.70
CA PRO A 142 -6.78 0.52 0.45
C PRO A 142 -7.47 -0.40 1.47
N ALA A 143 -8.67 -0.05 1.89
CA ALA A 143 -9.45 -0.81 2.88
C ALA A 143 -9.62 -2.30 2.48
N ASP A 144 -9.77 -2.57 1.18
CA ASP A 144 -9.90 -3.93 0.64
C ASP A 144 -8.63 -4.80 0.83
N SER A 145 -7.45 -4.16 0.97
CA SER A 145 -6.17 -4.84 1.23
C SER A 145 -5.82 -4.91 2.72
N ALA A 146 -6.60 -4.28 3.59
CA ALA A 146 -6.27 -4.17 5.01
C ALA A 146 -6.22 -5.51 5.74
N CYS A 147 -7.11 -6.46 5.38
CA CYS A 147 -7.11 -7.79 5.98
C CYS A 147 -5.84 -8.58 5.63
N GLU A 148 -5.32 -8.44 4.40
CA GLU A 148 -4.09 -9.08 3.95
C GLU A 148 -2.88 -8.53 4.71
N ALA A 149 -2.77 -7.20 4.84
CA ALA A 149 -1.70 -6.55 5.60
C ALA A 149 -1.76 -6.85 7.10
N ALA A 150 -2.97 -6.95 7.68
CA ALA A 150 -3.17 -7.26 9.09
C ALA A 150 -2.77 -8.70 9.49
N ALA A 151 -2.51 -9.58 8.51
CA ALA A 151 -1.93 -10.89 8.77
C ALA A 151 -0.46 -10.81 9.24
N VAL A 152 0.21 -9.68 9.02
CA VAL A 152 1.61 -9.46 9.45
C VAL A 152 1.63 -9.04 10.93
N PRO A 153 2.27 -9.84 11.82
CA PRO A 153 2.29 -9.54 13.25
C PRO A 153 3.00 -8.23 13.57
N GLY A 154 2.41 -7.43 14.45
CA GLY A 154 3.00 -6.17 14.93
C GLY A 154 2.86 -4.99 13.99
N LEU A 155 2.21 -5.17 12.83
CA LEU A 155 1.96 -4.08 11.90
C LEU A 155 0.69 -3.32 12.29
N GLU A 156 0.78 -1.99 12.30
CA GLU A 156 -0.36 -1.09 12.41
C GLU A 156 -0.87 -0.77 11.01
N VAL A 157 -2.11 -1.15 10.72
CA VAL A 157 -2.68 -1.07 9.36
C VAL A 157 -3.78 -0.02 9.30
N GLY A 158 -3.61 0.98 8.45
CA GLY A 158 -4.59 1.99 8.09
C GLY A 158 -5.28 1.66 6.77
N GLY A 159 -6.41 0.95 6.82
CA GLY A 159 -7.25 0.73 5.65
C GLY A 159 -8.07 1.99 5.33
N MET A 160 -7.87 2.58 4.14
CA MET A 160 -8.50 3.83 3.72
C MET A 160 -9.33 3.64 2.44
N SER A 161 -10.38 4.43 2.28
CA SER A 161 -11.25 4.35 1.10
C SER A 161 -10.90 5.37 0.01
N CYS A 162 -10.31 6.51 0.40
CA CYS A 162 -9.96 7.57 -0.54
C CYS A 162 -8.77 8.42 -0.06
N LEU A 163 -8.22 9.23 -0.96
CA LEU A 163 -7.10 10.13 -0.69
C LEU A 163 -7.43 11.14 0.43
N ALA A 164 -8.66 11.64 0.47
CA ALA A 164 -9.07 12.59 1.53
C ALA A 164 -9.02 11.97 2.93
N ASP A 165 -9.35 10.67 3.08
CA ASP A 165 -9.23 9.95 4.35
C ASP A 165 -7.76 9.81 4.77
N VAL A 166 -6.88 9.52 3.82
CA VAL A 166 -5.43 9.46 4.06
C VAL A 166 -4.89 10.79 4.54
N CYS A 167 -5.23 11.88 3.86
CA CYS A 167 -4.77 13.22 4.24
C CYS A 167 -5.25 13.61 5.64
N ARG A 168 -6.51 13.32 5.99
CA ARG A 168 -7.02 13.55 7.36
C ARG A 168 -6.27 12.74 8.42
N ALA A 169 -5.90 11.50 8.13
CA ALA A 169 -5.10 10.69 9.04
C ALA A 169 -3.69 11.25 9.21
N VAL A 170 -3.06 11.73 8.13
CA VAL A 170 -1.75 12.40 8.15
C VAL A 170 -1.82 13.69 8.96
N GLU A 171 -2.83 14.53 8.76
CA GLU A 171 -3.06 15.76 9.54
C GLU A 171 -3.25 15.46 11.03
N ALA A 172 -4.00 14.41 11.36
CA ALA A 172 -4.21 13.97 12.74
C ALA A 172 -2.98 13.31 13.38
N GLY A 173 -1.96 12.94 12.58
CA GLY A 173 -0.76 12.22 13.02
C GLY A 173 -1.04 10.82 13.59
N ARG A 174 -2.20 10.24 13.29
CA ARG A 174 -2.65 8.94 13.78
C ARG A 174 -3.62 8.28 12.81
N LEU A 175 -3.61 6.95 12.78
CA LEU A 175 -4.60 6.19 12.02
C LEU A 175 -6.00 6.27 12.69
N PRO A 176 -7.09 6.20 11.92
CA PRO A 176 -8.44 6.12 12.48
C PRO A 176 -8.57 4.88 13.38
N HIS A 177 -9.31 5.03 14.49
CA HIS A 177 -9.59 3.92 15.41
C HIS A 177 -10.41 2.86 14.66
N GLY A 178 -9.82 1.67 14.50
CA GLY A 178 -10.38 0.56 13.71
C GLY A 178 -9.33 -0.18 12.89
N GLY A 179 -8.10 0.35 12.81
CA GLY A 179 -6.95 -0.37 12.27
C GLY A 179 -6.72 -1.64 13.08
N ARG A 180 -6.93 -2.82 12.46
CA ARG A 180 -6.67 -4.10 13.10
C ARG A 180 -5.17 -4.20 13.38
N ARG A 181 -4.78 -4.22 14.66
CA ARG A 181 -3.47 -4.77 15.06
C ARG A 181 -3.52 -6.27 14.81
N GLY A 182 -2.58 -6.78 14.03
CA GLY A 182 -2.38 -8.23 13.89
C GLY A 182 -2.21 -8.86 15.27
N THR A 183 -3.25 -9.48 15.79
CA THR A 183 -3.18 -10.21 17.04
C THR A 183 -2.42 -11.51 16.81
N ARG A 184 -1.34 -11.69 17.53
CA ARG A 184 -0.68 -12.98 17.74
C ARG A 184 -1.70 -13.92 18.40
N GLN A 185 -2.39 -14.74 17.61
CA GLN A 185 -3.04 -15.94 18.16
C GLN A 185 -2.05 -17.11 18.07
N ALA A 186 -1.26 -17.27 19.14
CA ALA A 186 -0.71 -18.55 19.50
C ALA A 186 -1.74 -19.21 20.42
N GLY A 187 -2.66 -19.97 19.85
CA GLY A 187 -3.46 -20.93 20.60
C GLY A 187 -2.72 -22.26 20.63
N PRO A 188 -2.68 -22.97 21.78
CA PRO A 188 -2.08 -24.30 21.85
C PRO A 188 -2.94 -25.31 21.11
N MET A 189 -2.31 -26.15 20.28
CA MET A 189 -2.91 -27.37 19.79
C MET A 189 -3.05 -28.32 20.98
N GLU A 190 -4.22 -28.37 21.58
CA GLU A 190 -4.60 -29.48 22.49
C GLU A 190 -4.88 -30.71 21.64
N GLY A 191 -4.16 -31.78 21.98
CA GLY A 191 -4.34 -33.09 21.42
C GLY A 191 -5.73 -33.65 21.77
N ALA A 192 -6.35 -34.28 20.81
CA ALA A 192 -7.49 -35.14 21.01
C ALA A 192 -7.08 -36.58 20.74
N ASP A 193 -6.62 -37.26 21.80
CA ASP A 193 -6.78 -38.71 21.93
C ASP A 193 -8.25 -39.03 22.10
N GLY A 194 -8.77 -39.94 21.31
CA GLY A 194 -10.15 -40.38 21.39
C GLY A 194 -10.42 -41.57 20.50
N VAL A 195 -10.00 -42.75 20.98
CA VAL A 195 -10.34 -44.09 20.51
C VAL A 195 -11.86 -44.30 20.60
N GLY A 196 -12.49 -44.89 19.55
CA GLY A 196 -13.86 -45.37 19.70
C GLY A 196 -14.49 -45.96 18.45
N ALA A 197 -14.34 -47.27 18.29
CA ALA A 197 -15.33 -48.29 17.81
C ALA A 197 -15.92 -48.18 16.38
N ARG A 198 -15.63 -49.22 15.59
CA ARG A 198 -16.44 -49.74 14.48
C ARG A 198 -17.84 -50.20 14.96
N PRO A 199 -18.83 -50.32 14.05
CA PRO A 199 -19.13 -51.61 13.50
C PRO A 199 -19.41 -51.69 12.00
N THR A 200 -19.00 -52.78 11.47
CA THR A 200 -19.43 -53.67 10.38
C THR A 200 -20.84 -53.49 9.78
N GLY A 201 -20.92 -53.54 8.45
CA GLY A 201 -22.16 -53.68 7.69
C GLY A 201 -21.88 -53.86 6.19
N THR A 202 -21.71 -55.07 5.85
CA THR A 202 -22.03 -55.92 4.70
C THR A 202 -22.47 -55.33 3.36
N LEU A 203 -21.68 -55.65 2.29
CA LEU A 203 -21.97 -56.24 0.99
C LEU A 203 -23.31 -56.01 0.29
N HIS A 204 -23.25 -55.55 -0.95
CA HIS A 204 -23.75 -56.15 -2.22
C HIS A 204 -23.54 -55.08 -3.31
N GLY A 205 -22.80 -55.22 -4.37
CA GLY A 205 -23.01 -56.11 -5.49
C GLY A 205 -23.86 -55.44 -6.51
N ASP A 206 -23.31 -54.92 -7.60
CA ASP A 206 -23.53 -55.49 -8.91
C ASP A 206 -22.71 -54.75 -10.02
N LEU A 207 -22.14 -55.59 -10.86
CA LEU A 207 -21.54 -55.28 -12.13
C LEU A 207 -22.62 -55.12 -13.21
N ALA A 208 -22.43 -54.21 -14.17
CA ALA A 208 -22.76 -54.29 -15.58
C ALA A 208 -22.31 -52.97 -16.23
N GLU A 209 -21.27 -52.93 -17.03
CA GLU A 209 -21.15 -53.28 -18.45
C GLU A 209 -22.01 -52.43 -19.39
N VAL A 210 -21.30 -52.04 -20.48
CA VAL A 210 -21.75 -51.69 -21.86
C VAL A 210 -21.81 -50.15 -22.09
N GLU A 211 -21.14 -49.59 -22.99
CA GLU A 211 -20.40 -49.65 -24.26
C GLU A 211 -19.52 -48.43 -24.41
#